data_50fe004c1a26a13765f7a7017915b5e5
#
_entry.id   50fe004c1a26a13765f7a7017915b5e5
#
_cell.length_a   1.000
_cell.length_b   1.000
_cell.length_c   1.000
_cell.angle_alpha   90.00
_cell.angle_beta   90.00
_cell.angle_gamma   90.00
#
_symmetry.space_group_name_H-M   'P 1'
#
loop_
_entity.id
_entity.type
_entity.pdbx_description
1 polymer ?
#
loop_
_entity_poly.entity_id
_entity_poly.type
_entity_poly.pdbx_seq_one_letter_code
_entity_poly.pdbx_strand_id
1 'polypeptide(L)'
;KQDTESVQIEQNKKAQQLELNRLKVFLNDAQKLAASKSAAIKAIEGAQKLISEFDEENKSLIGEVEQEKPIVEQNIEIRESYQQFVALLNTYRKKLPALLVENLGDEVVKLYNAFNRNDAPTELLASIQLPLAQNQKLKISYQNEPEKYFDALHVLSEGHIRCIGLAILLAKNIKEGCPLLIFDDPVNAIDDDHRESIRRTLFEDDYFDGKQIILTCHGEELFKDIQNMLSVEQARSSQRLAFLPRIDEPHIQVDFNCAPRNYIEGALEHIRKNEIRFALGKSRQALELLTKGKVWRYVSKHGDGNLSIKLRTANAPIELRQLTDQLKTKINKGDFTDPNKHNVLSPIDQLLGVNGDSREWRYLNKGTHEEVDRAEFDRNSVHTIVAAIESLDLAL
;
A
#
# COMPACT_ATOMS: atom_id res chain seq x y z
N LYS A 1 -97.47 -69.01 62.10
CA LYS A 1 -97.62 -67.79 61.24
C LYS A 1 -97.13 -66.48 61.95
N GLN A 2 -97.34 -66.33 63.27
CA GLN A 2 -96.87 -65.09 63.97
C GLN A 2 -95.34 -64.96 64.12
N ASP A 3 -94.60 -66.10 64.22
CA ASP A 3 -93.13 -66.09 64.33
C ASP A 3 -92.46 -65.68 63.04
N THR A 4 -93.01 -66.07 61.87
CA THR A 4 -92.41 -65.71 60.54
C THR A 4 -92.59 -64.27 60.21
N GLU A 5 -93.69 -63.62 60.58
CA GLU A 5 -93.95 -62.16 60.41
C GLU A 5 -93.07 -61.31 61.30
N SER A 6 -92.79 -61.77 62.54
CA SER A 6 -91.92 -61.10 63.47
C SER A 6 -90.49 -61.09 62.96
N VAL A 7 -89.94 -62.16 62.42
CA VAL A 7 -88.60 -62.27 61.83
C VAL A 7 -88.47 -61.43 60.56
N GLN A 8 -89.49 -61.34 59.77
CA GLN A 8 -89.49 -60.51 58.55
C GLN A 8 -89.55 -59.03 58.88
N ILE A 9 -90.28 -58.62 59.89
CA ILE A 9 -90.28 -57.20 60.40
C ILE A 9 -88.96 -56.85 60.98
N GLU A 10 -88.26 -57.73 61.69
CA GLU A 10 -86.96 -57.52 62.27
C GLU A 10 -85.84 -57.42 61.19
N GLN A 11 -85.94 -58.22 60.14
CA GLN A 11 -85.04 -58.13 58.97
C GLN A 11 -85.27 -56.84 58.21
N ASN A 12 -86.48 -56.43 57.97
CA ASN A 12 -86.83 -55.13 57.35
C ASN A 12 -86.32 -53.94 58.18
N LYS A 13 -86.48 -54.02 59.53
CA LYS A 13 -86.02 -53.01 60.45
C LYS A 13 -84.45 -52.88 60.40
N LYS A 14 -83.73 -54.03 60.36
CA LYS A 14 -82.28 -54.03 60.20
C LYS A 14 -81.88 -53.50 58.83
N ALA A 15 -82.54 -53.81 57.75
CA ALA A 15 -82.27 -53.29 56.40
C ALA A 15 -82.50 -51.75 56.32
N GLN A 16 -83.64 -51.32 56.90
CA GLN A 16 -83.93 -49.86 56.99
C GLN A 16 -82.92 -49.13 57.88
N GLN A 17 -82.45 -49.73 58.95
CA GLN A 17 -81.40 -49.11 59.80
C GLN A 17 -80.08 -49.02 59.10
N LEU A 18 -79.72 -50.06 58.30
CA LEU A 18 -78.51 -50.01 57.49
C LEU A 18 -78.55 -48.97 56.43
N GLU A 19 -79.66 -48.82 55.72
CA GLU A 19 -79.87 -47.75 54.70
C GLU A 19 -79.90 -46.35 55.34
N LEU A 20 -80.51 -46.18 56.51
CA LEU A 20 -80.47 -44.98 57.29
C LEU A 20 -79.06 -44.52 57.64
N ASN A 21 -78.23 -45.49 58.06
CA ASN A 21 -76.83 -45.24 58.41
C ASN A 21 -76.07 -44.87 57.15
N ARG A 22 -76.26 -45.50 56.01
CA ARG A 22 -75.64 -45.14 54.72
C ARG A 22 -76.03 -43.77 54.27
N LEU A 23 -77.30 -43.38 54.37
CA LEU A 23 -77.76 -42.02 54.04
C LEU A 23 -77.18 -40.99 54.97
N LYS A 24 -77.04 -41.29 56.31
CA LYS A 24 -76.37 -40.38 57.24
C LYS A 24 -74.92 -40.13 56.88
N VAL A 25 -74.15 -41.18 56.51
CA VAL A 25 -72.73 -41.02 56.05
C VAL A 25 -72.69 -40.22 54.77
N PHE A 26 -73.57 -40.54 53.79
CA PHE A 26 -73.65 -39.74 52.55
C PHE A 26 -74.00 -38.28 52.79
N LEU A 27 -74.92 -37.95 53.67
CA LEU A 27 -75.28 -36.59 54.03
C LEU A 27 -74.12 -35.85 54.70
N ASN A 28 -73.42 -36.54 55.61
CA ASN A 28 -72.21 -35.99 56.25
C ASN A 28 -71.10 -35.67 55.22
N ASP A 29 -70.86 -36.59 54.31
CA ASP A 29 -69.84 -36.37 53.26
C ASP A 29 -70.25 -35.27 52.25
N ALA A 30 -71.53 -35.23 51.90
CA ALA A 30 -72.10 -34.13 51.10
C ALA A 30 -71.94 -32.75 51.79
N GLN A 31 -72.19 -32.70 53.14
CA GLN A 31 -72.00 -31.52 53.93
C GLN A 31 -70.54 -31.09 54.02
N LYS A 32 -69.63 -32.07 54.21
CA LYS A 32 -68.18 -31.80 54.18
C LYS A 32 -67.73 -31.29 52.83
N LEU A 33 -68.17 -31.86 51.73
CA LEU A 33 -67.86 -31.44 50.38
C LEU A 33 -68.39 -30.01 50.11
N ALA A 34 -69.64 -29.71 50.55
CA ALA A 34 -70.21 -28.37 50.41
C ALA A 34 -69.42 -27.34 51.22
N ALA A 35 -68.97 -27.69 52.43
CA ALA A 35 -68.15 -26.80 53.27
C ALA A 35 -66.77 -26.58 52.63
N SER A 36 -66.13 -27.68 52.12
CA SER A 36 -64.84 -27.58 51.42
C SER A 36 -64.94 -26.72 50.12
N LYS A 37 -66.03 -26.91 49.35
CA LYS A 37 -66.28 -26.08 48.17
C LYS A 37 -66.46 -24.61 48.54
N SER A 38 -67.22 -24.31 49.59
CA SER A 38 -67.42 -22.90 50.06
C SER A 38 -66.09 -22.26 50.54
N ALA A 39 -65.28 -23.06 51.25
CA ALA A 39 -63.96 -22.60 51.71
C ALA A 39 -63.01 -22.35 50.50
N ALA A 40 -63.02 -23.21 49.52
CA ALA A 40 -62.23 -23.03 48.30
C ALA A 40 -62.68 -21.80 47.47
N ILE A 41 -63.97 -21.57 47.35
CA ILE A 41 -64.51 -20.36 46.69
C ILE A 41 -64.03 -19.08 47.41
N LYS A 42 -64.15 -19.03 48.76
CA LYS A 42 -63.69 -17.88 49.56
C LYS A 42 -62.17 -17.67 49.44
N ALA A 43 -61.39 -18.75 49.35
CA ALA A 43 -59.95 -18.64 49.14
C ALA A 43 -59.60 -18.10 47.77
N ILE A 44 -60.34 -18.49 46.73
CA ILE A 44 -60.16 -17.97 45.35
C ILE A 44 -60.56 -16.46 45.30
N GLU A 45 -61.69 -16.09 45.90
CA GLU A 45 -62.14 -14.70 45.94
C GLU A 45 -61.11 -13.83 46.72
N GLY A 46 -60.59 -14.35 47.84
CA GLY A 46 -59.56 -13.66 48.62
C GLY A 46 -58.25 -13.48 47.82
N ALA A 47 -57.84 -14.56 47.12
CA ALA A 47 -56.63 -14.45 46.25
C ALA A 47 -56.83 -13.50 45.08
N GLN A 48 -57.99 -13.52 44.46
CA GLN A 48 -58.32 -12.56 43.35
C GLN A 48 -58.30 -11.11 43.85
N LYS A 49 -58.83 -10.90 45.05
CA LYS A 49 -58.81 -9.53 45.64
C LYS A 49 -57.38 -9.10 45.92
N LEU A 50 -56.53 -9.92 46.48
CA LEU A 50 -55.12 -9.60 46.73
C LEU A 50 -54.35 -9.32 45.43
N ILE A 51 -54.60 -10.08 44.36
CA ILE A 51 -53.99 -9.83 43.04
C ILE A 51 -54.45 -8.47 42.51
N SER A 52 -55.75 -8.16 42.60
CA SER A 52 -56.30 -6.90 42.11
C SER A 52 -55.74 -5.68 42.91
N GLU A 53 -55.64 -5.82 44.24
CA GLU A 53 -55.03 -4.79 45.08
C GLU A 53 -53.55 -4.58 44.74
N PHE A 54 -52.78 -5.67 44.53
CA PHE A 54 -51.40 -5.60 44.13
C PHE A 54 -51.22 -4.93 42.77
N ASP A 55 -52.04 -5.32 41.77
CA ASP A 55 -51.99 -4.73 40.42
C ASP A 55 -52.34 -3.25 40.41
N GLU A 56 -53.28 -2.82 41.23
CA GLU A 56 -53.63 -1.39 41.35
C GLU A 56 -52.57 -0.60 42.07
N GLU A 57 -52.02 -1.12 43.19
CA GLU A 57 -50.92 -0.49 43.92
C GLU A 57 -49.65 -0.36 43.05
N ASN A 58 -49.39 -1.33 42.20
CA ASN A 58 -48.19 -1.39 41.36
C ASN A 58 -48.41 -1.02 39.89
N LYS A 59 -49.56 -0.49 39.54
CA LYS A 59 -49.96 -0.16 38.19
C LYS A 59 -48.94 0.69 37.42
N SER A 60 -48.32 1.67 38.10
CA SER A 60 -47.25 2.51 37.51
C SER A 60 -46.02 1.70 37.17
N LEU A 61 -45.57 0.86 38.11
CA LEU A 61 -44.39 -0.01 37.94
C LEU A 61 -44.60 -1.06 36.85
N ILE A 62 -45.80 -1.66 36.78
CA ILE A 62 -46.16 -2.61 35.73
C ILE A 62 -46.10 -1.92 34.37
N GLY A 63 -46.64 -0.68 34.27
CA GLY A 63 -46.59 0.13 33.07
C GLY A 63 -45.14 0.50 32.63
N GLU A 64 -44.29 0.81 33.58
CA GLU A 64 -42.87 1.10 33.34
C GLU A 64 -42.14 -0.17 32.81
N VAL A 65 -42.36 -1.32 33.45
CA VAL A 65 -41.79 -2.61 33.03
C VAL A 65 -42.23 -2.98 31.61
N GLU A 66 -43.52 -2.77 31.29
CA GLU A 66 -44.02 -3.03 29.92
C GLU A 66 -43.40 -2.09 28.86
N GLN A 67 -43.11 -0.84 29.21
CA GLN A 67 -42.42 0.11 28.33
C GLN A 67 -40.93 -0.21 28.19
N GLU A 68 -40.27 -0.65 29.24
CA GLU A 68 -38.84 -0.98 29.20
C GLU A 68 -38.57 -2.32 28.53
N LYS A 69 -39.48 -3.28 28.58
CA LYS A 69 -39.29 -4.62 28.02
C LYS A 69 -38.85 -4.62 26.57
N PRO A 70 -39.49 -3.91 25.63
CA PRO A 70 -39.05 -3.85 24.23
C PRO A 70 -37.68 -3.20 24.08
N ILE A 71 -37.34 -2.23 24.91
CA ILE A 71 -36.04 -1.57 24.91
C ILE A 71 -34.93 -2.54 25.35
N VAL A 72 -35.21 -3.33 26.39
CA VAL A 72 -34.27 -4.36 26.86
C VAL A 72 -34.09 -5.45 25.81
N GLU A 73 -35.17 -5.91 25.19
CA GLU A 73 -35.10 -6.89 24.10
C GLU A 73 -34.26 -6.38 22.94
N GLN A 74 -34.50 -5.15 22.49
CA GLN A 74 -33.69 -4.49 21.45
C GLN A 74 -32.21 -4.36 21.84
N ASN A 75 -31.93 -3.97 23.07
CA ASN A 75 -30.55 -3.87 23.56
C ASN A 75 -29.84 -5.25 23.63
N ILE A 76 -30.57 -6.32 23.91
CA ILE A 76 -30.03 -7.69 23.86
C ILE A 76 -29.67 -8.05 22.41
N GLU A 77 -30.52 -7.79 21.44
CA GLU A 77 -30.25 -8.05 20.02
C GLU A 77 -29.04 -7.24 19.50
N ILE A 78 -28.97 -5.97 19.86
CA ILE A 78 -27.83 -5.10 19.54
C ILE A 78 -26.54 -5.66 20.14
N ARG A 79 -26.57 -6.07 21.41
CA ARG A 79 -25.40 -6.65 22.09
C ARG A 79 -24.94 -7.94 21.41
N GLU A 80 -25.85 -8.82 21.06
CA GLU A 80 -25.53 -10.08 20.39
C GLU A 80 -24.94 -9.84 18.98
N SER A 81 -25.54 -8.93 18.21
CA SER A 81 -25.03 -8.52 16.91
C SER A 81 -23.63 -7.90 17.01
N TYR A 82 -23.41 -7.05 18.01
CA TYR A 82 -22.10 -6.48 18.27
C TYR A 82 -21.05 -7.53 18.66
N GLN A 83 -21.42 -8.50 19.48
CA GLN A 83 -20.52 -9.59 19.86
C GLN A 83 -20.14 -10.46 18.63
N GLN A 84 -21.09 -10.75 17.75
CA GLN A 84 -20.83 -11.46 16.49
C GLN A 84 -19.89 -10.66 15.58
N PHE A 85 -20.13 -9.35 15.46
CA PHE A 85 -19.28 -8.46 14.67
C PHE A 85 -17.85 -8.42 15.22
N VAL A 86 -17.67 -8.27 16.53
CA VAL A 86 -16.34 -8.30 17.18
C VAL A 86 -15.64 -9.63 16.97
N ALA A 87 -16.35 -10.74 17.06
CA ALA A 87 -15.81 -12.08 16.80
C ALA A 87 -15.34 -12.22 15.34
N LEU A 88 -16.12 -11.71 14.40
CA LEU A 88 -15.77 -11.68 12.98
C LEU A 88 -14.52 -10.82 12.72
N LEU A 89 -14.47 -9.61 13.29
CA LEU A 89 -13.30 -8.72 13.19
C LEU A 89 -12.04 -9.37 13.78
N ASN A 90 -12.14 -10.01 14.93
CA ASN A 90 -11.01 -10.70 15.53
C ASN A 90 -10.52 -11.88 14.68
N THR A 91 -11.42 -12.60 14.04
CA THR A 91 -11.08 -13.66 13.10
C THR A 91 -10.38 -13.12 11.87
N TYR A 92 -10.88 -12.03 11.30
CA TYR A 92 -10.26 -11.35 10.17
C TYR A 92 -8.87 -10.80 10.54
N ARG A 93 -8.75 -10.12 11.68
CA ARG A 93 -7.46 -9.61 12.20
C ARG A 93 -6.41 -10.70 12.33
N LYS A 94 -6.79 -11.91 12.76
CA LYS A 94 -5.85 -13.04 12.87
C LYS A 94 -5.40 -13.57 11.50
N LYS A 95 -6.27 -13.51 10.48
CA LYS A 95 -5.96 -13.95 9.12
C LYS A 95 -5.25 -12.89 8.28
N LEU A 96 -5.42 -11.61 8.63
CA LEU A 96 -4.92 -10.49 7.85
C LEU A 96 -3.42 -10.54 7.53
N PRO A 97 -2.50 -10.86 8.46
CA PRO A 97 -1.07 -10.96 8.14
C PRO A 97 -0.79 -11.99 7.05
N ALA A 98 -1.42 -13.15 7.11
CA ALA A 98 -1.25 -14.19 6.10
C ALA A 98 -1.77 -13.73 4.73
N LEU A 99 -2.98 -13.15 4.69
CA LEU A 99 -3.57 -12.63 3.44
C LEU A 99 -2.75 -11.49 2.82
N LEU A 100 -2.14 -10.65 3.66
CA LEU A 100 -1.34 -9.52 3.19
C LEU A 100 -0.05 -9.95 2.49
N VAL A 101 0.58 -11.04 2.95
CA VAL A 101 1.91 -11.46 2.49
C VAL A 101 1.90 -12.77 1.70
N GLU A 102 0.74 -13.38 1.51
CA GLU A 102 0.61 -14.63 0.76
C GLU A 102 1.12 -14.46 -0.68
N ASN A 103 2.03 -15.36 -1.10
CA ASN A 103 2.63 -15.40 -2.44
C ASN A 103 3.32 -14.08 -2.88
N LEU A 104 3.87 -13.30 -1.94
CA LEU A 104 4.65 -12.10 -2.26
C LEU A 104 6.16 -12.34 -2.27
N GLY A 105 6.63 -13.49 -1.77
CA GLY A 105 8.06 -13.73 -1.53
C GLY A 105 8.95 -13.43 -2.72
N ASP A 106 8.64 -13.98 -3.89
CA ASP A 106 9.45 -13.81 -5.10
C ASP A 106 9.51 -12.37 -5.56
N GLU A 107 8.38 -11.65 -5.53
CA GLU A 107 8.32 -10.26 -5.94
C GLU A 107 9.04 -9.33 -4.94
N VAL A 108 8.96 -9.65 -3.65
CA VAL A 108 9.72 -8.94 -2.61
C VAL A 108 11.22 -9.12 -2.81
N VAL A 109 11.68 -10.35 -3.13
CA VAL A 109 13.10 -10.62 -3.41
C VAL A 109 13.57 -9.84 -4.63
N LYS A 110 12.80 -9.82 -5.73
CA LYS A 110 13.14 -9.04 -6.93
C LYS A 110 13.30 -7.56 -6.62
N LEU A 111 12.32 -6.96 -5.95
CA LEU A 111 12.35 -5.54 -5.60
C LEU A 111 13.47 -5.22 -4.60
N TYR A 112 13.66 -6.06 -3.58
CA TYR A 112 14.77 -5.88 -2.63
C TYR A 112 16.11 -5.90 -3.36
N ASN A 113 16.36 -6.88 -4.22
CA ASN A 113 17.59 -6.96 -4.99
C ASN A 113 17.76 -5.81 -5.97
N ALA A 114 16.66 -5.27 -6.51
CA ALA A 114 16.69 -4.06 -7.32
C ALA A 114 17.10 -2.82 -6.52
N PHE A 115 16.66 -2.70 -5.26
CA PHE A 115 17.07 -1.61 -4.36
C PHE A 115 18.53 -1.72 -3.91
N ASN A 116 19.04 -2.95 -3.82
CA ASN A 116 20.39 -3.26 -3.36
C ASN A 116 21.29 -3.73 -4.52
N ARG A 117 21.03 -3.25 -5.75
CA ARG A 117 21.70 -3.71 -6.99
C ARG A 117 23.20 -3.42 -7.04
N ASN A 118 23.68 -2.48 -6.20
CA ASN A 118 25.08 -2.12 -6.11
C ASN A 118 25.84 -2.91 -5.04
N ASP A 119 25.13 -3.71 -4.23
CA ASP A 119 25.73 -4.56 -3.21
C ASP A 119 26.45 -5.75 -3.82
N ALA A 120 27.30 -6.39 -3.02
CA ALA A 120 27.98 -7.60 -3.47
C ALA A 120 26.95 -8.70 -3.79
N PRO A 121 27.19 -9.54 -4.82
CA PRO A 121 26.29 -10.65 -5.16
C PRO A 121 26.00 -11.60 -4.00
N THR A 122 26.92 -11.67 -3.02
CA THR A 122 26.79 -12.48 -1.79
C THR A 122 25.79 -11.89 -0.79
N GLU A 123 25.43 -10.63 -0.93
CA GLU A 123 24.50 -9.89 -0.05
C GLU A 123 23.09 -9.81 -0.64
N LEU A 124 22.92 -10.21 -1.91
CA LEU A 124 21.61 -10.28 -2.55
C LEU A 124 20.82 -11.50 -2.06
N LEU A 125 19.52 -11.33 -1.93
CA LEU A 125 18.63 -12.37 -1.44
C LEU A 125 18.33 -13.43 -2.52
N ALA A 126 18.33 -14.70 -2.09
CA ALA A 126 17.80 -15.82 -2.86
C ALA A 126 16.31 -16.03 -2.55
N SER A 127 15.92 -15.94 -1.28
CA SER A 127 14.53 -16.10 -0.87
C SER A 127 14.18 -15.33 0.40
N ILE A 128 12.89 -15.14 0.63
CA ILE A 128 12.35 -14.51 1.82
C ILE A 128 11.14 -15.29 2.33
N GLN A 129 11.08 -15.55 3.63
CA GLN A 129 9.92 -16.11 4.31
C GLN A 129 9.26 -15.02 5.15
N LEU A 130 8.13 -14.53 4.65
CA LEU A 130 7.34 -13.48 5.30
C LEU A 130 6.55 -14.07 6.48
N PRO A 131 6.43 -13.35 7.61
CA PRO A 131 5.69 -13.83 8.77
C PRO A 131 4.19 -13.89 8.46
N LEU A 132 3.59 -15.07 8.60
CA LEU A 132 2.15 -15.31 8.42
C LEU A 132 1.36 -15.14 9.73
N ALA A 133 2.04 -15.06 10.87
CA ALA A 133 1.46 -14.88 12.19
C ALA A 133 2.31 -13.95 13.07
N GLN A 134 1.69 -13.36 14.09
CA GLN A 134 2.29 -12.33 14.94
C GLN A 134 3.61 -12.74 15.61
N ASN A 135 3.85 -14.03 15.83
CA ASN A 135 5.05 -14.55 16.52
C ASN A 135 6.08 -15.19 15.56
N GLN A 136 5.83 -15.10 14.26
CA GLN A 136 6.79 -15.61 13.27
C GLN A 136 7.81 -14.53 12.93
N LYS A 137 9.04 -14.99 12.70
CA LYS A 137 10.16 -14.15 12.32
C LYS A 137 10.26 -14.03 10.81
N LEU A 138 10.68 -12.85 10.36
CA LEU A 138 11.08 -12.63 8.99
C LEU A 138 12.41 -13.35 8.75
N LYS A 139 12.43 -14.31 7.84
CA LYS A 139 13.63 -15.07 7.51
C LYS A 139 14.05 -14.83 6.08
N ILE A 140 15.34 -14.74 5.85
CA ILE A 140 15.96 -14.52 4.55
C ILE A 140 17.04 -15.57 4.28
N SER A 141 17.27 -15.86 3.00
CA SER A 141 18.48 -16.58 2.56
C SER A 141 19.19 -15.77 1.47
N TYR A 142 20.52 -15.89 1.42
CA TYR A 142 21.35 -15.21 0.45
C TYR A 142 21.65 -16.08 -0.77
N GLN A 143 21.99 -15.48 -1.90
CA GLN A 143 22.25 -16.20 -3.15
C GLN A 143 23.42 -17.19 -3.04
N ASN A 144 24.42 -16.89 -2.22
CA ASN A 144 25.55 -17.79 -1.97
C ASN A 144 25.23 -18.96 -1.02
N GLU A 145 24.17 -18.86 -0.19
CA GLU A 145 23.72 -19.89 0.75
C GLU A 145 22.18 -20.02 0.74
N PRO A 146 21.56 -20.43 -0.38
CA PRO A 146 20.10 -20.37 -0.56
C PRO A 146 19.31 -21.28 0.38
N GLU A 147 19.94 -22.35 0.88
CA GLU A 147 19.32 -23.31 1.80
C GLU A 147 19.38 -22.88 3.28
N LYS A 148 20.17 -21.84 3.60
CA LYS A 148 20.40 -21.39 4.96
C LYS A 148 19.61 -20.13 5.26
N TYR A 149 18.68 -20.23 6.21
CA TYR A 149 17.82 -19.14 6.62
C TYR A 149 18.31 -18.42 7.87
N PHE A 150 18.30 -17.11 7.80
CA PHE A 150 18.69 -16.20 8.89
C PHE A 150 17.48 -15.37 9.33
N ASP A 151 17.46 -14.96 10.59
CA ASP A 151 16.52 -13.97 11.09
C ASP A 151 16.93 -12.58 10.55
N ALA A 152 16.11 -12.00 9.69
CA ALA A 152 16.43 -10.74 9.00
C ALA A 152 16.75 -9.60 9.97
N LEU A 153 16.05 -9.52 11.10
CA LEU A 153 16.25 -8.45 12.10
C LEU A 153 17.60 -8.56 12.84
N HIS A 154 18.27 -9.70 12.76
CA HIS A 154 19.56 -9.91 13.42
C HIS A 154 20.76 -9.77 12.48
N VAL A 155 20.54 -9.87 11.17
CA VAL A 155 21.65 -9.89 10.20
C VAL A 155 21.65 -8.67 9.26
N LEU A 156 20.54 -7.98 9.12
CA LEU A 156 20.44 -6.82 8.23
C LEU A 156 20.61 -5.50 8.98
N SER A 157 21.20 -4.53 8.28
CA SER A 157 21.22 -3.14 8.76
C SER A 157 19.82 -2.52 8.77
N GLU A 158 19.64 -1.41 9.47
CA GLU A 158 18.37 -0.68 9.48
C GLU A 158 17.93 -0.24 8.07
N GLY A 159 18.87 0.18 7.22
CA GLY A 159 18.62 0.54 5.83
C GLY A 159 18.04 -0.63 5.02
N HIS A 160 18.66 -1.81 5.12
CA HIS A 160 18.18 -3.01 4.45
C HIS A 160 16.81 -3.49 4.96
N ILE A 161 16.55 -3.36 6.27
CA ILE A 161 15.21 -3.67 6.83
C ILE A 161 14.16 -2.74 6.26
N ARG A 162 14.47 -1.46 6.09
CA ARG A 162 13.58 -0.48 5.43
C ARG A 162 13.36 -0.80 3.96
N CYS A 163 14.41 -1.22 3.24
CA CYS A 163 14.30 -1.72 1.87
C CYS A 163 13.36 -2.93 1.76
N ILE A 164 13.44 -3.90 2.69
CA ILE A 164 12.48 -5.02 2.73
C ILE A 164 11.06 -4.52 2.98
N GLY A 165 10.85 -3.63 3.95
CA GLY A 165 9.55 -3.06 4.23
C GLY A 165 8.94 -2.37 3.01
N LEU A 166 9.72 -1.57 2.31
CA LEU A 166 9.30 -0.92 1.05
C LEU A 166 9.03 -1.95 -0.05
N ALA A 167 9.88 -2.97 -0.20
CA ALA A 167 9.69 -4.04 -1.17
C ALA A 167 8.39 -4.82 -0.95
N ILE A 168 8.03 -5.11 0.31
CA ILE A 168 6.76 -5.77 0.65
C ILE A 168 5.55 -4.92 0.23
N LEU A 169 5.56 -3.61 0.53
CA LEU A 169 4.48 -2.70 0.17
C LEU A 169 4.32 -2.59 -1.34
N LEU A 170 5.43 -2.49 -2.06
CA LEU A 170 5.43 -2.36 -3.52
C LEU A 170 5.06 -3.67 -4.21
N ALA A 171 5.56 -4.82 -3.75
CA ALA A 171 5.17 -6.13 -4.24
C ALA A 171 3.66 -6.35 -4.10
N LYS A 172 3.08 -5.92 -2.98
CA LYS A 172 1.64 -5.97 -2.77
C LYS A 172 0.88 -5.07 -3.74
N ASN A 173 1.35 -3.84 -3.95
CA ASN A 173 0.75 -2.92 -4.93
C ASN A 173 0.76 -3.50 -6.35
N ILE A 174 1.87 -4.14 -6.75
CA ILE A 174 2.00 -4.81 -8.05
C ILE A 174 0.99 -5.96 -8.14
N LYS A 175 0.97 -6.83 -7.14
CA LYS A 175 0.10 -8.02 -7.11
C LYS A 175 -1.39 -7.65 -7.17
N GLU A 176 -1.79 -6.62 -6.46
CA GLU A 176 -3.19 -6.15 -6.43
C GLU A 176 -3.56 -5.28 -7.65
N GLY A 177 -2.61 -4.98 -8.52
CA GLY A 177 -2.83 -4.14 -9.69
C GLY A 177 -3.28 -2.71 -9.33
N CYS A 178 -2.90 -2.21 -8.14
CA CYS A 178 -3.31 -0.88 -7.70
C CYS A 178 -2.67 0.18 -8.60
N PRO A 179 -3.45 1.11 -9.20
CA PRO A 179 -2.93 2.08 -10.15
C PRO A 179 -2.23 3.28 -9.50
N LEU A 180 -2.24 3.37 -8.19
CA LEU A 180 -1.73 4.52 -7.43
C LEU A 180 -0.69 4.09 -6.41
N LEU A 181 0.41 4.85 -6.33
CA LEU A 181 1.41 4.79 -5.28
C LEU A 181 1.51 6.15 -4.59
N ILE A 182 1.47 6.16 -3.27
CA ILE A 182 1.64 7.36 -2.46
C ILE A 182 2.81 7.13 -1.51
N PHE A 183 3.82 7.99 -1.61
CA PHE A 183 5.00 7.97 -0.76
C PHE A 183 5.07 9.27 0.05
N ASP A 184 5.14 9.14 1.36
CA ASP A 184 5.40 10.25 2.28
C ASP A 184 6.80 10.07 2.86
N ASP A 185 7.75 10.84 2.33
CA ASP A 185 9.18 10.84 2.70
C ASP A 185 9.81 9.43 2.74
N PRO A 186 9.74 8.65 1.66
CA PRO A 186 10.01 7.20 1.66
C PRO A 186 11.48 6.84 1.86
N VAL A 187 12.39 7.79 1.62
CA VAL A 187 13.85 7.54 1.63
C VAL A 187 14.55 8.17 2.82
N ASN A 188 13.80 8.66 3.80
CA ASN A 188 14.38 9.19 5.02
C ASN A 188 15.14 8.09 5.77
N ALA A 189 16.38 8.40 6.18
CA ALA A 189 17.30 7.45 6.84
C ALA A 189 17.69 6.18 6.02
N ILE A 190 17.63 6.27 4.68
CA ILE A 190 18.27 5.33 3.75
C ILE A 190 19.52 6.03 3.22
N ASP A 191 20.63 5.31 3.07
CA ASP A 191 21.86 5.86 2.50
C ASP A 191 21.72 6.22 1.00
N ASP A 192 22.68 6.97 0.48
CA ASP A 192 22.57 7.56 -0.86
C ASP A 192 22.61 6.51 -1.99
N ASP A 193 23.37 5.41 -1.81
CA ASP A 193 23.49 4.35 -2.82
C ASP A 193 22.17 3.59 -2.98
N HIS A 194 21.51 3.26 -1.87
CA HIS A 194 20.19 2.63 -1.90
C HIS A 194 19.11 3.61 -2.37
N ARG A 195 19.20 4.91 -2.01
CA ARG A 195 18.27 5.95 -2.53
C ARG A 195 18.30 6.03 -4.04
N GLU A 196 19.49 6.01 -4.67
CA GLU A 196 19.62 6.01 -6.12
C GLU A 196 18.96 4.75 -6.71
N SER A 197 19.26 3.58 -6.15
CA SER A 197 18.70 2.31 -6.63
C SER A 197 17.17 2.25 -6.50
N ILE A 198 16.60 2.78 -5.40
CA ILE A 198 15.15 2.89 -5.21
C ILE A 198 14.54 3.83 -6.26
N ARG A 199 15.13 5.01 -6.48
CA ARG A 199 14.66 5.94 -7.52
C ARG A 199 14.63 5.28 -8.89
N ARG A 200 15.70 4.57 -9.25
CA ARG A 200 15.78 3.83 -10.51
C ARG A 200 14.68 2.78 -10.63
N THR A 201 14.46 2.01 -9.56
CA THR A 201 13.41 0.99 -9.57
C THR A 201 12.01 1.60 -9.71
N LEU A 202 11.78 2.80 -9.16
CA LEU A 202 10.49 3.47 -9.26
C LEU A 202 10.22 4.13 -10.62
N PHE A 203 11.26 4.64 -11.30
CA PHE A 203 11.08 5.51 -12.47
C PHE A 203 11.78 5.05 -13.74
N GLU A 204 12.69 4.06 -13.69
CA GLU A 204 13.44 3.58 -14.84
C GLU A 204 13.30 2.08 -15.11
N ASP A 205 13.03 1.27 -14.07
CA ASP A 205 12.83 -0.16 -14.21
C ASP A 205 11.33 -0.41 -14.34
N ASP A 206 10.81 -0.89 -15.39
CA ASP A 206 9.42 -1.04 -15.84
C ASP A 206 8.40 -1.62 -14.81
N TYR A 207 8.77 -1.76 -13.51
CA TYR A 207 7.90 -2.32 -12.46
C TYR A 207 6.60 -1.54 -12.22
N PHE A 208 6.64 -0.22 -12.42
CA PHE A 208 5.55 0.69 -12.08
C PHE A 208 4.98 1.45 -13.26
N ASP A 209 5.23 0.96 -14.46
CA ASP A 209 4.70 1.56 -15.69
C ASP A 209 3.18 1.66 -15.65
N GLY A 210 2.67 2.81 -16.10
CA GLY A 210 1.25 3.11 -16.11
C GLY A 210 0.63 3.43 -14.74
N LYS A 211 1.42 3.46 -13.65
CA LYS A 211 0.94 3.85 -12.33
C LYS A 211 1.13 5.34 -12.06
N GLN A 212 0.18 5.93 -11.36
CA GLN A 212 0.34 7.27 -10.83
C GLN A 212 1.17 7.22 -9.54
N ILE A 213 2.24 8.01 -9.49
CA ILE A 213 3.11 8.11 -8.31
C ILE A 213 2.95 9.50 -7.70
N ILE A 214 2.55 9.58 -6.44
CA ILE A 214 2.53 10.79 -5.62
C ILE A 214 3.64 10.65 -4.59
N LEU A 215 4.60 11.58 -4.60
CA LEU A 215 5.73 11.53 -3.70
C LEU A 215 5.89 12.87 -2.99
N THR A 216 5.94 12.85 -1.66
CA THR A 216 6.32 13.99 -0.83
C THR A 216 7.72 13.78 -0.27
N CYS A 217 8.49 14.84 -0.13
CA CYS A 217 9.79 14.80 0.53
C CYS A 217 10.17 16.17 1.09
N HIS A 218 11.01 16.16 2.12
CA HIS A 218 11.55 17.39 2.71
C HIS A 218 12.80 17.89 1.99
N GLY A 219 13.53 17.01 1.30
CA GLY A 219 14.81 17.32 0.67
C GLY A 219 14.66 17.82 -0.78
N GLU A 220 15.21 19.01 -1.06
CA GLU A 220 15.25 19.53 -2.43
C GLU A 220 16.12 18.65 -3.35
N GLU A 221 17.14 17.99 -2.81
CA GLU A 221 18.07 17.14 -3.58
C GLU A 221 17.35 15.92 -4.16
N LEU A 222 16.60 15.19 -3.36
CA LEU A 222 15.81 14.05 -3.85
C LEU A 222 14.88 14.43 -4.99
N PHE A 223 14.26 15.60 -4.88
CA PHE A 223 13.38 16.12 -5.92
C PHE A 223 14.14 16.44 -7.22
N LYS A 224 15.30 17.08 -7.12
CA LYS A 224 16.16 17.39 -8.27
C LYS A 224 16.64 16.12 -8.95
N ASP A 225 17.04 15.13 -8.17
CA ASP A 225 17.51 13.86 -8.68
C ASP A 225 16.42 13.11 -9.44
N ILE A 226 15.22 13.00 -8.87
CA ILE A 226 14.08 12.39 -9.57
C ILE A 226 13.78 13.14 -10.86
N GLN A 227 13.70 14.46 -10.84
CA GLN A 227 13.43 15.25 -12.04
C GLN A 227 14.46 15.04 -13.14
N ASN A 228 15.73 14.89 -12.77
CA ASN A 228 16.81 14.67 -13.72
C ASN A 228 16.84 13.25 -14.28
N MET A 229 16.26 12.27 -13.55
CA MET A 229 16.13 10.88 -14.00
C MET A 229 14.96 10.66 -14.96
N LEU A 230 13.88 11.43 -14.81
CA LEU A 230 12.70 11.31 -15.66
C LEU A 230 13.08 11.54 -17.13
N SER A 231 12.50 10.74 -18.03
CA SER A 231 12.55 11.05 -19.46
C SER A 231 11.83 12.39 -19.71
N VAL A 232 12.08 12.99 -20.86
CA VAL A 232 11.41 14.23 -21.24
C VAL A 232 9.88 14.06 -21.29
N GLU A 233 9.39 12.90 -21.69
CA GLU A 233 7.96 12.59 -21.73
C GLU A 233 7.37 12.48 -20.33
N GLN A 234 8.02 11.71 -19.43
CA GLN A 234 7.63 11.63 -18.03
C GLN A 234 7.67 12.99 -17.34
N ALA A 235 8.70 13.81 -17.61
CA ALA A 235 8.81 15.15 -17.05
C ALA A 235 7.64 16.07 -17.50
N ARG A 236 7.20 15.96 -18.75
CA ARG A 236 6.04 16.71 -19.28
C ARG A 236 4.71 16.28 -18.65
N SER A 237 4.57 15.01 -18.32
CA SER A 237 3.38 14.46 -17.67
C SER A 237 3.39 14.63 -16.14
N SER A 238 4.50 15.09 -15.55
CA SER A 238 4.68 15.27 -14.11
C SER A 238 4.26 16.66 -13.65
N GLN A 239 3.73 16.73 -12.43
CA GLN A 239 3.43 17.99 -11.75
C GLN A 239 4.25 18.10 -10.46
N ARG A 240 4.86 19.25 -10.23
CA ARG A 240 5.56 19.60 -9.00
C ARG A 240 4.78 20.65 -8.23
N LEU A 241 4.63 20.43 -6.93
CA LEU A 241 4.08 21.39 -5.99
C LEU A 241 5.12 21.66 -4.90
N ALA A 242 5.26 22.91 -4.48
CA ALA A 242 6.11 23.28 -3.35
C ALA A 242 5.27 23.93 -2.25
N PHE A 243 5.42 23.43 -1.03
CA PHE A 243 4.86 24.05 0.16
C PHE A 243 5.87 25.04 0.72
N LEU A 244 5.50 26.31 0.73
CA LEU A 244 6.36 27.40 1.20
C LEU A 244 5.90 27.83 2.59
N PRO A 245 6.70 27.60 3.65
CA PRO A 245 6.38 28.13 4.96
C PRO A 245 6.51 29.66 4.93
N ARG A 246 5.49 30.36 5.39
CA ARG A 246 5.53 31.80 5.60
C ARG A 246 5.69 32.10 7.07
N ILE A 247 6.66 32.94 7.37
CA ILE A 247 6.93 33.38 8.75
C ILE A 247 5.82 34.30 9.26
N ASP A 248 5.21 35.06 8.36
CA ASP A 248 4.27 36.14 8.70
C ASP A 248 2.78 35.78 8.58
N GLU A 249 2.45 34.55 8.11
CA GLU A 249 1.08 34.11 7.91
C GLU A 249 0.81 32.75 8.57
N PRO A 250 -0.38 32.54 9.15
CA PRO A 250 -0.70 31.30 9.89
C PRO A 250 -0.99 30.09 8.97
N HIS A 251 -0.79 30.21 7.66
CA HIS A 251 -1.08 29.14 6.71
C HIS A 251 0.07 28.90 5.72
N ILE A 252 0.15 27.66 5.24
CA ILE A 252 1.13 27.23 4.26
C ILE A 252 0.68 27.73 2.88
N GLN A 253 1.60 28.37 2.13
CA GLN A 253 1.37 28.68 0.73
C GLN A 253 1.80 27.50 -0.15
N VAL A 254 1.01 27.23 -1.19
CA VAL A 254 1.30 26.21 -2.18
C VAL A 254 1.70 26.93 -3.49
N ASP A 255 2.93 26.68 -3.94
CA ASP A 255 3.34 27.08 -5.28
C ASP A 255 2.98 25.98 -6.28
N PHE A 256 1.95 26.23 -7.08
CA PHE A 256 1.47 25.33 -8.13
C PHE A 256 2.19 25.51 -9.47
N ASN A 257 3.03 26.54 -9.61
CA ASN A 257 3.72 26.88 -10.85
C ASN A 257 5.13 26.28 -10.93
N CYS A 258 5.46 25.37 -10.03
CA CYS A 258 6.71 24.64 -10.10
C CYS A 258 6.69 23.72 -11.33
N ALA A 259 7.14 24.23 -12.47
CA ALA A 259 7.25 23.42 -13.68
C ALA A 259 8.19 22.21 -13.45
N PRO A 260 7.89 21.04 -14.01
CA PRO A 260 8.82 19.93 -14.04
C PRO A 260 10.14 20.40 -14.66
N ARG A 261 11.26 20.17 -14.01
CA ARG A 261 12.56 20.65 -14.46
C ARG A 261 13.50 19.49 -14.70
N ASN A 262 13.38 18.82 -15.84
CA ASN A 262 14.52 18.08 -16.33
C ASN A 262 15.43 19.03 -17.15
N TYR A 263 16.63 18.58 -17.46
CA TYR A 263 17.58 19.42 -18.18
C TYR A 263 17.14 19.74 -19.61
N ILE A 264 16.42 18.84 -20.28
CA ILE A 264 15.90 19.04 -21.65
C ILE A 264 14.79 20.09 -21.64
N GLU A 265 13.81 19.95 -20.77
CA GLU A 265 12.74 20.93 -20.61
C GLU A 265 13.29 22.30 -20.18
N GLY A 266 14.28 22.29 -19.27
CA GLY A 266 14.98 23.53 -18.90
C GLY A 266 15.70 24.21 -20.08
N ALA A 267 16.32 23.41 -20.96
CA ALA A 267 16.96 23.96 -22.17
C ALA A 267 15.92 24.53 -23.13
N LEU A 268 14.79 23.89 -23.35
CA LEU A 268 13.70 24.41 -24.18
C LEU A 268 13.09 25.68 -23.62
N GLU A 269 12.93 25.78 -22.31
CA GLU A 269 12.44 26.98 -21.64
C GLU A 269 13.40 28.17 -21.84
N HIS A 270 14.71 27.95 -21.69
CA HIS A 270 15.72 28.98 -21.96
C HIS A 270 15.76 29.41 -23.42
N ILE A 271 15.55 28.48 -24.38
CA ILE A 271 15.39 28.84 -25.80
C ILE A 271 14.18 29.76 -26.01
N ARG A 272 13.04 29.45 -25.38
CA ARG A 272 11.82 30.29 -25.48
C ARG A 272 12.07 31.70 -24.95
N LYS A 273 12.86 31.83 -23.88
CA LYS A 273 13.27 33.11 -23.26
C LYS A 273 14.43 33.78 -23.99
N ASN A 274 14.95 33.20 -25.06
CA ASN A 274 16.15 33.67 -25.79
C ASN A 274 17.44 33.70 -24.95
N GLU A 275 17.50 32.86 -23.92
CA GLU A 275 18.64 32.70 -23.00
C GLU A 275 19.56 31.56 -23.52
N ILE A 276 20.19 31.78 -24.68
CA ILE A 276 20.84 30.75 -25.48
C ILE A 276 21.98 30.03 -24.74
N ARG A 277 22.79 30.77 -23.96
CA ARG A 277 23.88 30.17 -23.16
C ARG A 277 23.37 29.27 -22.06
N PHE A 278 22.31 29.67 -21.37
CA PHE A 278 21.69 28.81 -20.34
C PHE A 278 21.09 27.54 -20.97
N ALA A 279 20.49 27.65 -22.15
CA ALA A 279 20.01 26.51 -22.91
C ALA A 279 21.14 25.53 -23.23
N LEU A 280 22.29 25.99 -23.70
CA LEU A 280 23.47 25.14 -23.96
C LEU A 280 24.01 24.48 -22.69
N GLY A 281 24.08 25.23 -21.58
CA GLY A 281 24.47 24.69 -20.29
C GLY A 281 23.56 23.54 -19.85
N LYS A 282 22.23 23.71 -19.96
CA LYS A 282 21.26 22.66 -19.67
C LYS A 282 21.34 21.48 -20.63
N SER A 283 21.56 21.75 -21.90
CA SER A 283 21.78 20.73 -22.94
C SER A 283 22.99 19.84 -22.63
N ARG A 284 24.10 20.47 -22.19
CA ARG A 284 25.28 19.70 -21.80
C ARG A 284 25.03 18.85 -20.55
N GLN A 285 24.35 19.38 -19.53
CA GLN A 285 23.96 18.62 -18.35
C GLN A 285 23.06 17.42 -18.72
N ALA A 286 22.09 17.63 -19.62
CA ALA A 286 21.25 16.57 -20.13
C ALA A 286 22.08 15.47 -20.85
N LEU A 287 22.94 15.85 -21.77
CA LEU A 287 23.79 14.89 -22.49
C LEU A 287 24.73 14.12 -21.56
N GLU A 288 25.30 14.80 -20.55
CA GLU A 288 26.16 14.16 -19.55
C GLU A 288 25.41 13.11 -18.74
N LEU A 289 24.20 13.43 -18.28
CA LEU A 289 23.33 12.50 -17.56
C LEU A 289 22.95 11.31 -18.42
N LEU A 290 22.49 11.55 -19.66
CA LEU A 290 22.13 10.49 -20.60
C LEU A 290 23.31 9.56 -20.91
N THR A 291 24.47 10.15 -21.19
CA THR A 291 25.67 9.38 -21.55
C THR A 291 26.18 8.52 -20.40
N LYS A 292 26.30 9.10 -19.20
CA LYS A 292 26.77 8.39 -18.00
C LYS A 292 25.73 7.42 -17.43
N GLY A 293 24.45 7.66 -17.67
CA GLY A 293 23.34 6.85 -17.19
C GLY A 293 22.74 5.92 -18.25
N LYS A 294 21.76 6.43 -19.01
CA LYS A 294 20.94 5.62 -19.92
C LYS A 294 21.75 4.98 -21.07
N VAL A 295 22.61 5.75 -21.76
CA VAL A 295 23.44 5.19 -22.85
C VAL A 295 24.41 4.14 -22.35
N TRP A 296 25.00 4.37 -21.18
CA TRP A 296 25.89 3.41 -20.54
C TRP A 296 25.17 2.09 -20.25
N ARG A 297 23.98 2.14 -19.65
CA ARG A 297 23.15 0.95 -19.39
C ARG A 297 22.73 0.26 -20.67
N TYR A 298 22.32 1.02 -21.67
CA TYR A 298 21.96 0.49 -23.00
C TYR A 298 23.11 -0.31 -23.61
N VAL A 299 24.33 0.22 -23.55
CA VAL A 299 25.53 -0.48 -24.05
C VAL A 299 25.86 -1.71 -23.20
N SER A 300 25.68 -1.67 -21.90
CA SER A 300 25.87 -2.83 -21.02
C SER A 300 24.83 -3.92 -21.26
N LYS A 301 23.60 -3.56 -21.58
CA LYS A 301 22.50 -4.51 -21.81
C LYS A 301 22.58 -5.20 -23.17
N HIS A 302 22.98 -4.47 -24.19
CA HIS A 302 22.92 -4.95 -25.60
C HIS A 302 24.29 -5.22 -26.21
N GLY A 303 25.37 -4.89 -25.55
CA GLY A 303 26.75 -5.14 -26.00
C GLY A 303 27.33 -6.45 -25.49
N ASP A 304 28.67 -6.57 -25.62
CA ASP A 304 29.45 -7.74 -25.22
C ASP A 304 29.69 -7.88 -23.70
N GLY A 305 29.08 -7.02 -22.86
CA GLY A 305 29.28 -6.97 -21.41
C GLY A 305 30.63 -6.37 -20.98
N ASN A 306 31.55 -6.11 -21.93
CA ASN A 306 32.86 -5.54 -21.65
C ASN A 306 32.91 -4.05 -22.04
N LEU A 307 32.72 -3.17 -21.07
CA LEU A 307 32.87 -1.73 -21.26
C LEU A 307 34.19 -1.27 -20.67
N SER A 308 35.18 -1.01 -21.54
CA SER A 308 36.45 -0.40 -21.14
C SER A 308 36.57 1.01 -21.74
N ILE A 309 36.84 1.99 -20.91
CA ILE A 309 37.02 3.38 -21.34
C ILE A 309 38.49 3.75 -21.23
N LYS A 310 39.07 4.22 -22.36
CA LYS A 310 40.43 4.72 -22.34
C LYS A 310 40.44 6.12 -21.71
N LEU A 311 41.21 6.28 -20.64
CA LEU A 311 41.49 7.57 -20.04
C LEU A 311 42.70 8.22 -20.70
N ARG A 312 42.75 9.54 -20.73
CA ARG A 312 43.88 10.32 -21.28
C ARG A 312 45.15 10.12 -20.44
N THR A 313 44.99 10.07 -19.12
CA THR A 313 46.00 9.68 -18.14
C THR A 313 45.33 8.88 -17.02
N ALA A 314 46.10 8.15 -16.20
CA ALA A 314 45.58 7.28 -15.15
C ALA A 314 44.62 7.99 -14.17
N ASN A 315 44.78 9.28 -13.97
CA ASN A 315 43.95 10.10 -13.03
C ASN A 315 43.12 11.19 -13.76
N ALA A 316 43.02 11.14 -15.09
CA ALA A 316 42.21 12.10 -15.80
C ALA A 316 40.71 11.86 -15.60
N PRO A 317 39.89 12.91 -15.42
CA PRO A 317 38.45 12.78 -15.43
C PRO A 317 37.98 12.26 -16.79
N ILE A 318 36.91 11.51 -16.80
CA ILE A 318 36.29 11.03 -18.04
C ILE A 318 35.67 12.23 -18.76
N GLU A 319 36.25 12.60 -19.89
CA GLU A 319 35.70 13.68 -20.73
C GLU A 319 34.39 13.19 -21.40
N LEU A 320 33.35 14.01 -21.33
CA LEU A 320 32.03 13.67 -21.91
C LEU A 320 32.13 13.26 -23.40
N ARG A 321 32.90 13.98 -24.19
CA ARG A 321 33.10 13.66 -25.61
C ARG A 321 33.71 12.28 -25.80
N GLN A 322 34.78 12.01 -25.06
CA GLN A 322 35.51 10.75 -25.16
C GLN A 322 34.62 9.58 -24.75
N LEU A 323 33.82 9.75 -23.68
CA LEU A 323 32.84 8.76 -23.23
C LEU A 323 31.77 8.52 -24.30
N THR A 324 31.15 9.58 -24.82
CA THR A 324 30.09 9.47 -25.83
C THR A 324 30.60 8.80 -27.11
N ASP A 325 31.80 9.13 -27.57
CA ASP A 325 32.42 8.55 -28.79
C ASP A 325 32.75 7.04 -28.59
N GLN A 326 33.24 6.67 -27.41
CA GLN A 326 33.53 5.27 -27.10
C GLN A 326 32.24 4.45 -26.99
N LEU A 327 31.20 4.95 -26.37
CA LEU A 327 29.89 4.31 -26.29
C LEU A 327 29.27 4.16 -27.70
N LYS A 328 29.31 5.21 -28.53
CA LYS A 328 28.93 5.15 -29.95
C LYS A 328 29.65 4.03 -30.68
N THR A 329 30.98 3.92 -30.48
CA THR A 329 31.81 2.89 -31.12
C THR A 329 31.36 1.48 -30.70
N LYS A 330 30.99 1.30 -29.42
CA LYS A 330 30.47 0.02 -28.92
C LYS A 330 29.12 -0.31 -29.53
N ILE A 331 28.19 0.64 -29.64
CA ILE A 331 26.86 0.44 -30.26
C ILE A 331 26.99 0.09 -31.74
N ASN A 332 27.98 0.65 -32.44
CA ASN A 332 28.21 0.37 -33.85
C ASN A 332 28.77 -1.03 -34.14
N LYS A 333 29.26 -1.77 -33.14
CA LYS A 333 29.77 -3.11 -33.36
C LYS A 333 28.72 -4.07 -33.91
N GLY A 334 29.19 -5.07 -34.66
CA GLY A 334 28.32 -6.06 -35.30
C GLY A 334 27.61 -7.01 -34.32
N ASP A 335 28.17 -7.19 -33.12
CA ASP A 335 27.67 -8.05 -32.06
C ASP A 335 26.64 -7.36 -31.14
N PHE A 336 26.29 -6.09 -31.41
CA PHE A 336 25.30 -5.35 -30.65
C PHE A 336 23.89 -5.87 -30.96
N THR A 337 23.17 -6.30 -29.91
CA THR A 337 21.95 -7.13 -30.06
C THR A 337 20.68 -6.37 -30.41
N ASP A 338 20.63 -5.03 -30.20
CA ASP A 338 19.42 -4.26 -30.47
C ASP A 338 19.30 -3.95 -31.97
N PRO A 339 18.23 -4.40 -32.68
CA PRO A 339 17.98 -4.08 -34.08
C PRO A 339 17.68 -2.59 -34.32
N ASN A 340 17.18 -1.87 -33.29
CA ASN A 340 16.81 -0.46 -33.37
C ASN A 340 17.93 0.50 -32.94
N LYS A 341 19.18 0.00 -32.84
CA LYS A 341 20.34 0.81 -32.41
C LYS A 341 20.57 2.11 -33.21
N HIS A 342 20.05 2.19 -34.43
CA HIS A 342 20.14 3.39 -35.24
C HIS A 342 19.37 4.60 -34.65
N ASN A 343 18.31 4.36 -33.84
CA ASN A 343 17.56 5.42 -33.17
C ASN A 343 18.43 6.11 -32.10
N VAL A 344 19.32 5.36 -31.46
CA VAL A 344 20.27 5.87 -30.46
C VAL A 344 21.50 6.48 -31.15
N LEU A 345 21.99 5.86 -32.24
CA LEU A 345 23.18 6.32 -32.98
C LEU A 345 22.95 7.64 -33.71
N SER A 346 21.79 7.81 -34.36
CA SER A 346 21.50 9.01 -35.17
C SER A 346 21.62 10.31 -34.40
N PRO A 347 21.01 10.49 -33.22
CA PRO A 347 21.21 11.71 -32.45
C PRO A 347 22.64 11.86 -31.92
N ILE A 348 23.33 10.79 -31.54
CA ILE A 348 24.73 10.85 -31.13
C ILE A 348 25.61 11.30 -32.32
N ASP A 349 25.38 10.79 -33.51
CA ASP A 349 26.09 11.19 -34.74
C ASP A 349 25.86 12.66 -35.06
N GLN A 350 24.64 13.13 -34.90
CA GLN A 350 24.31 14.54 -35.10
C GLN A 350 25.09 15.45 -34.13
N LEU A 351 25.17 15.05 -32.86
CA LEU A 351 25.90 15.81 -31.83
C LEU A 351 27.41 15.76 -32.01
N LEU A 352 28.00 14.59 -32.31
CA LEU A 352 29.46 14.43 -32.44
C LEU A 352 30.00 14.81 -33.82
N GLY A 353 29.17 14.68 -34.85
CA GLY A 353 29.57 14.78 -36.27
C GLY A 353 30.22 13.49 -36.81
N VAL A 354 30.16 13.33 -38.13
CA VAL A 354 30.66 12.11 -38.82
C VAL A 354 32.19 11.99 -38.65
N ASN A 355 32.91 13.10 -38.64
CA ASN A 355 34.37 13.13 -38.48
C ASN A 355 34.82 13.62 -37.09
N GLY A 356 33.93 13.63 -36.13
CA GLY A 356 34.25 13.98 -34.74
C GLY A 356 34.44 15.47 -34.43
N ASP A 357 34.09 16.38 -35.35
CA ASP A 357 34.12 17.82 -35.12
C ASP A 357 32.88 18.52 -35.68
N SER A 358 31.77 18.40 -34.94
CA SER A 358 30.52 19.06 -35.29
C SER A 358 30.44 20.49 -34.75
N ARG A 359 29.60 21.29 -35.40
CA ARG A 359 29.21 22.61 -34.89
C ARG A 359 28.47 22.51 -33.57
N GLU A 360 27.62 21.48 -33.46
CA GLU A 360 26.80 21.17 -32.28
C GLU A 360 27.68 20.89 -31.08
N TRP A 361 28.73 20.07 -31.22
CA TRP A 361 29.66 19.77 -30.15
C TRP A 361 30.48 21.01 -29.72
N ARG A 362 30.92 21.80 -30.70
CA ARG A 362 31.61 23.08 -30.38
C ARG A 362 30.72 24.02 -29.58
N TYR A 363 29.42 24.08 -29.92
CA TYR A 363 28.46 24.90 -29.19
C TYR A 363 28.26 24.40 -27.75
N LEU A 364 28.09 23.11 -27.55
CA LEU A 364 27.97 22.47 -26.23
C LEU A 364 29.21 22.79 -25.35
N ASN A 365 30.42 22.79 -25.91
CA ASN A 365 31.63 23.09 -25.18
C ASN A 365 31.74 24.59 -24.87
N LYS A 366 31.60 25.46 -25.88
CA LYS A 366 31.77 26.94 -25.72
C LYS A 366 30.66 27.56 -24.89
N GLY A 367 29.45 27.04 -24.94
CA GLY A 367 28.30 27.54 -24.18
C GLY A 367 28.42 27.40 -22.68
N THR A 368 29.28 26.47 -22.22
CA THR A 368 29.49 26.20 -20.79
C THR A 368 30.71 26.83 -20.15
N HIS A 369 31.62 27.38 -20.97
CA HIS A 369 32.81 28.09 -20.49
C HIS A 369 32.64 29.61 -20.66
N GLU A 370 33.01 30.39 -19.65
CA GLU A 370 33.16 31.83 -19.79
C GLU A 370 34.39 32.11 -20.66
N GLU A 371 34.23 32.01 -21.99
CA GLU A 371 35.24 32.56 -22.90
C GLU A 371 35.00 34.04 -23.08
N VAL A 372 36.07 34.80 -23.04
CA VAL A 372 36.08 36.26 -23.18
C VAL A 372 35.55 36.72 -24.55
N ASP A 373 35.60 35.85 -25.57
CA ASP A 373 34.99 36.08 -26.87
C ASP A 373 33.48 35.81 -26.80
N ARG A 374 32.69 36.84 -26.99
CA ARG A 374 31.22 36.79 -27.14
C ARG A 374 30.83 36.08 -28.42
N ALA A 375 30.98 34.74 -28.46
CA ALA A 375 30.45 33.97 -29.56
C ALA A 375 28.92 34.09 -29.56
N GLU A 376 28.38 34.66 -30.62
CA GLU A 376 26.93 34.60 -30.87
C GLU A 376 26.58 33.17 -31.29
N PHE A 377 25.71 32.53 -30.47
CA PHE A 377 25.21 31.23 -30.80
C PHE A 377 23.92 31.38 -31.61
N ASP A 378 23.88 30.73 -32.77
CA ASP A 378 22.68 30.66 -33.57
C ASP A 378 21.58 29.85 -32.87
N ARG A 379 20.43 30.49 -32.64
CA ARG A 379 19.29 29.92 -31.95
C ARG A 379 18.81 28.62 -32.60
N ASN A 380 18.79 28.54 -33.94
CA ASN A 380 18.33 27.37 -34.66
C ASN A 380 19.26 26.17 -34.41
N SER A 381 20.57 26.41 -34.40
CA SER A 381 21.58 25.41 -34.09
C SER A 381 21.45 24.88 -32.67
N VAL A 382 21.14 25.77 -31.72
CA VAL A 382 20.90 25.32 -30.33
C VAL A 382 19.61 24.54 -30.20
N HIS A 383 18.56 24.94 -30.92
CA HIS A 383 17.33 24.14 -31.00
C HIS A 383 17.58 22.72 -31.57
N THR A 384 18.41 22.65 -32.63
CA THR A 384 18.81 21.35 -33.22
C THR A 384 19.58 20.48 -32.22
N ILE A 385 20.45 21.07 -31.38
CA ILE A 385 21.15 20.35 -30.30
C ILE A 385 20.15 19.76 -29.29
N VAL A 386 19.22 20.60 -28.81
CA VAL A 386 18.22 20.14 -27.82
C VAL A 386 17.33 19.06 -28.41
N ALA A 387 16.90 19.21 -29.67
CA ALA A 387 16.09 18.20 -30.35
C ALA A 387 16.84 16.87 -30.52
N ALA A 388 18.16 16.90 -30.81
CA ALA A 388 18.96 15.68 -30.86
C ALA A 388 19.08 15.00 -29.49
N ILE A 389 19.26 15.76 -28.42
CA ILE A 389 19.31 15.23 -27.04
C ILE A 389 17.96 14.66 -26.62
N GLU A 390 16.87 15.33 -26.98
CA GLU A 390 15.50 14.84 -26.74
C GLU A 390 15.25 13.54 -27.49
N SER A 391 15.65 13.45 -28.77
CA SER A 391 15.53 12.22 -29.57
C SER A 391 16.35 11.07 -28.97
N LEU A 392 17.52 11.36 -28.40
CA LEU A 392 18.36 10.39 -27.71
C LEU A 392 17.67 9.88 -26.43
N ASP A 393 17.06 10.77 -25.65
CA ASP A 393 16.32 10.39 -24.42
C ASP A 393 15.11 9.51 -24.72
N LEU A 394 14.38 9.82 -25.79
CA LEU A 394 13.22 9.05 -26.23
C LEU A 394 13.58 7.68 -26.85
N ALA A 395 14.82 7.51 -27.33
CA ALA A 395 15.29 6.26 -27.92
C ALA A 395 15.86 5.26 -26.89
N LEU A 396 16.07 5.70 -25.64
CA LEU A 396 16.66 4.95 -24.53
C LEU A 396 15.63 4.60 -23.47
#